data_d06f071d2c0289ea2a8403bfa46ea5a7
#
_entry.id   d06f071d2c0289ea2a8403bfa46ea5a7
#
_cell.length_a   1.000
_cell.length_b   1.000
_cell.length_c   1.000
_cell.angle_alpha   90.00
_cell.angle_beta   90.00
_cell.angle_gamma   90.00
#
_symmetry.space_group_name_H-M   'P 1'
#
loop_
_entity.id
_entity.type
_entity.pdbx_description
1 polymer ?
#
loop_
_entity_poly.entity_id
_entity_poly.type
_entity_poly.pdbx_seq_one_letter_code
_entity_poly.pdbx_strand_id
1 'polypeptide(L)'
;MKYKHIIWDWNGTLLNDLTLCVDLLNVSLEKRKLPEMTEEKYRKKFLFPIKTFYESIGFDFSKEDFTIANDEFHLGFEQNFKKLALQPYAQDTIARFQKLGVTQSILSATVQRRLEEQVDFFGITHLLDNVVGISNTPSGYGKEFEGKELL
;
A
#
# COMPACT_ATOMS: atom_id res chain seq x y z
N MET A 1 -20.34 -7.14 20.95
CA MET A 1 -19.47 -7.64 19.89
C MET A 1 -18.18 -8.18 20.50
N LYS A 2 -17.57 -9.24 19.93
CA LYS A 2 -16.37 -9.89 20.50
C LYS A 2 -15.11 -8.99 20.34
N TYR A 3 -15.02 -8.27 19.24
CA TYR A 3 -13.89 -7.40 18.92
C TYR A 3 -14.26 -5.93 19.15
N LYS A 4 -13.33 -5.18 19.72
CA LYS A 4 -13.51 -3.76 20.07
C LYS A 4 -12.77 -2.81 19.12
N HIS A 5 -11.79 -3.34 18.39
CA HIS A 5 -10.96 -2.59 17.46
C HIS A 5 -10.70 -3.38 16.20
N ILE A 6 -10.66 -2.70 15.04
CA ILE A 6 -10.30 -3.28 13.74
C ILE A 6 -9.10 -2.50 13.19
N ILE A 7 -8.10 -3.23 12.73
CA ILE A 7 -6.97 -2.66 12.00
C ILE A 7 -7.10 -3.08 10.54
N TRP A 8 -7.26 -2.09 9.67
CA TRP A 8 -7.37 -2.26 8.22
C TRP A 8 -6.00 -2.09 7.57
N ASP A 9 -5.68 -2.95 6.61
CA ASP A 9 -4.65 -2.65 5.63
C ASP A 9 -5.17 -1.67 4.58
N TRP A 10 -4.27 -0.95 3.89
CA TRP A 10 -4.64 0.07 2.91
C TRP A 10 -4.59 -0.47 1.48
N ASN A 11 -3.37 -0.63 0.94
CA ASN A 11 -3.16 -1.04 -0.44
C ASN A 11 -3.71 -2.44 -0.71
N GLY A 12 -4.54 -2.58 -1.74
CA GLY A 12 -5.17 -3.85 -2.11
C GLY A 12 -6.29 -4.33 -1.17
N THR A 13 -6.48 -3.68 -0.02
CA THR A 13 -7.52 -4.04 0.96
C THR A 13 -8.67 -3.03 0.97
N LEU A 14 -8.42 -1.79 1.39
CA LEU A 14 -9.40 -0.71 1.29
C LEU A 14 -9.30 0.05 -0.03
N LEU A 15 -8.08 0.25 -0.53
CA LEU A 15 -7.80 0.88 -1.82
C LEU A 15 -7.73 -0.17 -2.93
N ASN A 16 -8.45 0.08 -4.02
CA ASN A 16 -8.43 -0.79 -5.22
C ASN A 16 -7.31 -0.34 -6.16
N ASP A 17 -6.07 -0.71 -5.87
CA ASP A 17 -4.87 -0.23 -6.54
C ASP A 17 -4.07 -1.31 -7.29
N LEU A 18 -4.53 -2.56 -7.30
CA LEU A 18 -3.78 -3.68 -7.88
C LEU A 18 -3.37 -3.42 -9.34
N THR A 19 -4.33 -3.00 -10.17
CA THR A 19 -4.06 -2.75 -11.60
C THR A 19 -3.03 -1.63 -11.77
N LEU A 20 -3.16 -0.54 -11.02
CA LEU A 20 -2.17 0.55 -11.06
C LEU A 20 -0.78 0.06 -10.63
N CYS A 21 -0.69 -0.73 -9.56
CA CYS A 21 0.60 -1.26 -9.09
C CYS A 21 1.27 -2.13 -10.16
N VAL A 22 0.50 -2.99 -10.84
CA VAL A 22 1.01 -3.83 -11.92
C VAL A 22 1.43 -3.01 -13.13
N ASP A 23 0.65 -2.02 -13.52
CA ASP A 23 0.97 -1.12 -14.65
C ASP A 23 2.27 -0.34 -14.40
N LEU A 24 2.42 0.25 -13.20
CA LEU A 24 3.63 0.98 -12.82
C LEU A 24 4.87 0.06 -12.78
N LEU A 25 4.69 -1.15 -12.25
CA LEU A 25 5.76 -2.15 -12.24
C LEU A 25 6.16 -2.53 -13.67
N ASN A 26 5.20 -2.70 -14.58
CA ASN A 26 5.47 -3.04 -15.98
C ASN A 26 6.24 -1.93 -16.71
N VAL A 27 5.95 -0.66 -16.44
CA VAL A 27 6.77 0.45 -16.96
C VAL A 27 8.23 0.31 -16.53
N SER A 28 8.47 -0.05 -15.29
CA SER A 28 9.82 -0.25 -14.74
C SER A 28 10.50 -1.51 -15.28
N LEU A 29 9.75 -2.60 -15.48
CA LEU A 29 10.23 -3.84 -16.09
C LEU A 29 10.61 -3.64 -17.56
N GLU A 30 9.77 -2.95 -18.36
CA GLU A 30 10.02 -2.66 -19.77
C GLU A 30 11.33 -1.88 -19.97
N LYS A 31 11.58 -0.85 -19.17
CA LYS A 31 12.85 -0.09 -19.20
C LYS A 31 14.08 -0.98 -19.03
N ARG A 32 13.95 -2.07 -18.28
CA ARG A 32 15.03 -3.02 -17.98
C ARG A 32 15.01 -4.27 -18.84
N LYS A 33 14.10 -4.33 -19.84
CA LYS A 33 13.89 -5.48 -20.73
C LYS A 33 13.61 -6.78 -19.95
N LEU A 34 12.89 -6.66 -18.86
CA LEU A 34 12.45 -7.76 -18.02
C LEU A 34 11.06 -8.25 -18.44
N PRO A 35 10.69 -9.51 -18.12
CA PRO A 35 9.39 -10.06 -18.48
C PRO A 35 8.23 -9.29 -17.83
N GLU A 36 7.13 -9.14 -18.56
CA GLU A 36 5.91 -8.51 -18.11
C GLU A 36 5.29 -9.24 -16.89
N MET A 37 4.78 -8.45 -15.96
CA MET A 37 4.04 -8.89 -14.78
C MET A 37 2.53 -8.89 -15.09
N THR A 38 1.85 -9.96 -14.70
CA THR A 38 0.38 -10.01 -14.66
C THR A 38 -0.12 -9.84 -13.23
N GLU A 39 -1.39 -9.44 -13.05
CA GLU A 39 -1.99 -9.34 -11.71
C GLU A 39 -1.91 -10.67 -10.95
N GLU A 40 -2.13 -11.80 -11.64
CA GLU A 40 -2.04 -13.12 -11.02
C GLU A 40 -0.62 -13.43 -10.52
N LYS A 41 0.41 -13.15 -11.34
CA LYS A 41 1.80 -13.32 -10.94
C LYS A 41 2.18 -12.37 -9.79
N TYR A 42 1.71 -11.12 -9.86
CA TYR A 42 1.94 -10.12 -8.81
C TYR A 42 1.41 -10.63 -7.47
N ARG A 43 0.15 -11.06 -7.40
CA ARG A 43 -0.45 -11.62 -6.18
C ARG A 43 0.31 -12.82 -5.62
N LYS A 44 0.85 -13.67 -6.49
CA LYS A 44 1.61 -14.86 -6.08
C LYS A 44 3.03 -14.56 -5.62
N LYS A 45 3.67 -13.56 -6.21
CA LYS A 45 5.10 -13.27 -6.01
C LYS A 45 5.37 -12.13 -5.04
N PHE A 46 4.36 -11.25 -4.81
CA PHE A 46 4.54 -10.09 -3.95
C PHE A 46 4.92 -10.52 -2.52
N LEU A 47 6.00 -9.95 -2.02
CA LEU A 47 6.51 -10.21 -0.67
C LEU A 47 7.29 -9.01 -0.13
N PHE A 48 7.47 -8.98 1.17
CA PHE A 48 8.37 -8.05 1.85
C PHE A 48 9.66 -8.76 2.27
N PRO A 49 10.79 -8.05 2.30
CA PRO A 49 11.01 -6.65 1.88
C PRO A 49 10.82 -6.44 0.37
N ILE A 50 10.36 -5.25 -0.03
CA ILE A 50 10.11 -4.91 -1.44
C ILE A 50 11.33 -5.14 -2.33
N LYS A 51 12.54 -4.86 -1.84
CA LYS A 51 13.79 -5.13 -2.56
C LYS A 51 13.88 -6.60 -2.99
N THR A 52 13.60 -7.53 -2.07
CA THR A 52 13.61 -8.98 -2.35
C THR A 52 12.55 -9.34 -3.40
N PHE A 53 11.38 -8.72 -3.36
CA PHE A 53 10.37 -8.91 -4.40
C PHE A 53 10.91 -8.49 -5.78
N TYR A 54 11.48 -7.29 -5.91
CA TYR A 54 12.06 -6.84 -7.16
C TYR A 54 13.19 -7.77 -7.68
N GLU A 55 14.08 -8.20 -6.80
CA GLU A 55 15.13 -9.17 -7.14
C GLU A 55 14.52 -10.48 -7.67
N SER A 56 13.44 -10.96 -7.06
CA SER A 56 12.74 -12.20 -7.46
C SER A 56 12.12 -12.15 -8.85
N ILE A 57 11.87 -10.96 -9.37
CA ILE A 57 11.28 -10.73 -10.70
C ILE A 57 12.29 -10.23 -11.73
N GLY A 58 13.57 -10.21 -11.38
CA GLY A 58 14.68 -10.03 -12.31
C GLY A 58 15.44 -8.71 -12.22
N PHE A 59 15.12 -7.83 -11.27
CA PHE A 59 15.93 -6.62 -11.06
C PHE A 59 17.33 -6.99 -10.55
N ASP A 60 18.34 -6.32 -11.07
CA ASP A 60 19.75 -6.54 -10.71
C ASP A 60 20.30 -5.29 -10.03
N PHE A 61 20.22 -5.26 -8.70
CA PHE A 61 20.69 -4.13 -7.89
C PHE A 61 22.22 -4.12 -7.66
N SER A 62 22.94 -4.97 -8.35
CA SER A 62 24.40 -4.78 -8.54
C SER A 62 24.73 -3.78 -9.65
N LYS A 63 23.77 -3.51 -10.57
CA LYS A 63 23.94 -2.62 -11.71
C LYS A 63 23.26 -1.25 -11.54
N GLU A 64 22.24 -1.18 -10.70
CA GLU A 64 21.54 0.08 -10.38
C GLU A 64 21.14 0.10 -8.91
N ASP A 65 21.03 1.28 -8.31
CA ASP A 65 20.54 1.40 -6.94
C ASP A 65 19.04 1.09 -6.86
N PHE A 66 18.64 0.32 -5.84
CA PHE A 66 17.24 -0.03 -5.59
C PHE A 66 16.32 1.20 -5.52
N THR A 67 16.84 2.30 -4.97
CA THR A 67 16.06 3.54 -4.81
C THR A 67 15.53 4.07 -6.14
N ILE A 68 16.23 3.85 -7.26
CA ILE A 68 15.80 4.29 -8.59
C ILE A 68 14.46 3.62 -8.96
N ALA A 69 14.39 2.31 -8.90
CA ALA A 69 13.16 1.57 -9.21
C ALA A 69 12.04 1.86 -8.19
N ASN A 70 12.39 2.00 -6.92
CA ASN A 70 11.47 2.33 -5.85
C ASN A 70 10.86 3.73 -6.02
N ASP A 71 11.68 4.73 -6.36
CA ASP A 71 11.23 6.10 -6.58
C ASP A 71 10.39 6.24 -7.85
N GLU A 72 10.75 5.51 -8.94
CA GLU A 72 9.92 5.43 -10.15
C GLU A 72 8.49 4.96 -9.82
N PHE A 73 8.36 3.90 -9.03
CA PHE A 73 7.07 3.38 -8.61
C PHE A 73 6.28 4.40 -7.77
N HIS A 74 6.91 4.96 -6.74
CA HIS A 74 6.24 5.90 -5.85
C HIS A 74 5.82 7.19 -6.55
N LEU A 75 6.65 7.73 -7.43
CA LEU A 75 6.30 8.91 -8.23
C LEU A 75 5.09 8.61 -9.14
N GLY A 76 5.12 7.48 -9.84
CA GLY A 76 4.00 7.06 -10.68
C GLY A 76 2.71 6.85 -9.88
N PHE A 77 2.80 6.29 -8.68
CA PHE A 77 1.66 6.10 -7.80
C PHE A 77 1.07 7.44 -7.33
N GLU A 78 1.91 8.36 -6.86
CA GLU A 78 1.49 9.71 -6.44
C GLU A 78 0.78 10.47 -7.56
N GLN A 79 1.25 10.34 -8.79
CA GLN A 79 0.63 11.00 -9.95
C GLN A 79 -0.72 10.40 -10.36
N ASN A 80 -1.00 9.17 -9.97
CA ASN A 80 -2.16 8.42 -10.48
C ASN A 80 -3.17 7.96 -9.42
N PHE A 81 -2.85 7.95 -8.12
CA PHE A 81 -3.75 7.40 -7.09
C PHE A 81 -5.13 8.08 -7.06
N LYS A 82 -5.23 9.36 -7.44
CA LYS A 82 -6.49 10.11 -7.51
C LYS A 82 -7.47 9.58 -8.57
N LYS A 83 -7.01 8.72 -9.47
CA LYS A 83 -7.85 8.04 -10.47
C LYS A 83 -8.43 6.72 -9.96
N LEU A 84 -7.98 6.26 -8.80
CA LEU A 84 -8.43 5.02 -8.17
C LEU A 84 -9.75 5.20 -7.43
N ALA A 85 -10.29 4.10 -6.96
CA ALA A 85 -11.44 4.05 -6.07
C ALA A 85 -11.12 3.16 -4.86
N LEU A 86 -11.91 3.30 -3.81
CA LEU A 86 -11.94 2.31 -2.74
C LEU A 86 -12.51 0.99 -3.27
N GLN A 87 -12.17 -0.12 -2.61
CA GLN A 87 -12.80 -1.41 -2.88
C GLN A 87 -14.32 -1.31 -2.72
N PRO A 88 -15.10 -2.10 -3.49
CA PRO A 88 -16.55 -2.15 -3.33
C PRO A 88 -16.93 -2.37 -1.86
N TYR A 89 -17.88 -1.57 -1.37
CA TYR A 89 -18.40 -1.61 0.01
C TYR A 89 -17.40 -1.25 1.12
N ALA A 90 -16.16 -0.85 0.83
CA ALA A 90 -15.17 -0.53 1.87
C ALA A 90 -15.66 0.62 2.77
N GLN A 91 -16.08 1.74 2.18
CA GLN A 91 -16.58 2.89 2.93
C GLN A 91 -17.82 2.55 3.76
N ASP A 92 -18.79 1.84 3.17
CA ASP A 92 -20.03 1.45 3.86
C ASP A 92 -19.72 0.51 5.04
N THR A 93 -18.76 -0.39 4.86
CA THR A 93 -18.33 -1.33 5.90
C THR A 93 -17.69 -0.59 7.08
N ILE A 94 -16.77 0.34 6.81
CA ILE A 94 -16.12 1.17 7.84
C ILE A 94 -17.18 2.01 8.57
N ALA A 95 -18.08 2.68 7.84
CA ALA A 95 -19.14 3.48 8.43
C ALA A 95 -20.09 2.64 9.30
N ARG A 96 -20.37 1.41 8.89
CA ARG A 96 -21.21 0.49 9.68
C ARG A 96 -20.55 0.11 11.00
N PHE A 97 -19.26 -0.21 11.00
CA PHE A 97 -18.54 -0.55 12.24
C PHE A 97 -18.42 0.66 13.17
N GLN A 98 -18.22 1.87 12.64
CA GLN A 98 -18.24 3.09 13.44
C GLN A 98 -19.59 3.28 14.16
N LYS A 99 -20.71 3.10 13.45
CA LYS A 99 -22.06 3.17 14.03
C LYS A 99 -22.30 2.12 15.14
N LEU A 100 -21.60 0.99 15.06
CA LEU A 100 -21.67 -0.06 16.09
C LEU A 100 -20.72 0.20 17.28
N GLY A 101 -20.04 1.35 17.30
CA GLY A 101 -19.10 1.72 18.37
C GLY A 101 -17.79 0.94 18.35
N VAL A 102 -17.41 0.36 17.21
CA VAL A 102 -16.13 -0.31 17.04
C VAL A 102 -15.09 0.70 16.58
N THR A 103 -14.00 0.83 17.32
CA THR A 103 -12.88 1.67 16.92
C THR A 103 -12.12 1.06 15.76
N GLN A 104 -11.58 1.89 14.88
CA GLN A 104 -10.95 1.44 13.64
C GLN A 104 -9.70 2.24 13.32
N SER A 105 -8.66 1.55 12.88
CA SER A 105 -7.42 2.18 12.42
C SER A 105 -7.00 1.63 11.07
N ILE A 106 -6.27 2.42 10.28
CA ILE A 106 -5.50 1.93 9.14
C ILE A 106 -4.04 1.75 9.59
N LEU A 107 -3.43 0.64 9.18
CA LEU A 107 -2.00 0.37 9.31
C LEU A 107 -1.43 -0.03 7.96
N SER A 108 -0.55 0.79 7.39
CA SER A 108 0.00 0.61 6.06
C SER A 108 1.53 0.72 6.03
N ALA A 109 2.16 0.00 5.11
CA ALA A 109 3.57 0.20 4.76
C ALA A 109 3.82 1.45 3.88
N THR A 110 2.79 2.23 3.59
CA THR A 110 2.90 3.54 2.93
C THR A 110 3.47 4.56 3.91
N VAL A 111 4.35 5.44 3.44
CA VAL A 111 4.89 6.54 4.25
C VAL A 111 3.77 7.41 4.81
N GLN A 112 3.85 7.75 6.10
CA GLN A 112 2.78 8.42 6.87
C GLN A 112 2.12 9.58 6.12
N ARG A 113 2.89 10.55 5.67
CA ARG A 113 2.36 11.72 4.97
C ARG A 113 1.56 11.36 3.70
N ARG A 114 2.06 10.40 2.92
CA ARG A 114 1.38 9.94 1.70
C ARG A 114 0.10 9.18 2.02
N LEU A 115 0.12 8.37 3.07
CA LEU A 115 -1.06 7.64 3.53
C LEU A 115 -2.17 8.61 3.97
N GLU A 116 -1.83 9.60 4.78
CA GLU A 116 -2.78 10.63 5.23
C GLU A 116 -3.41 11.37 4.04
N GLU A 117 -2.60 11.79 3.06
CA GLU A 117 -3.08 12.46 1.85
C GLU A 117 -4.05 11.55 1.06
N GLN A 118 -3.72 10.27 0.91
CA GLN A 118 -4.58 9.32 0.19
C GLN A 118 -5.89 9.07 0.93
N VAL A 119 -5.85 8.79 2.23
CA VAL A 119 -7.04 8.51 3.04
C VAL A 119 -7.97 9.73 3.08
N ASP A 120 -7.40 10.93 3.20
CA ASP A 120 -8.16 12.19 3.18
C ASP A 120 -8.81 12.43 1.80
N PHE A 121 -8.08 12.19 0.70
CA PHE A 121 -8.62 12.30 -0.64
C PHE A 121 -9.85 11.43 -0.87
N PHE A 122 -9.87 10.21 -0.33
CA PHE A 122 -11.03 9.31 -0.43
C PHE A 122 -12.13 9.61 0.59
N GLY A 123 -11.94 10.60 1.46
CA GLY A 123 -12.98 11.14 2.34
C GLY A 123 -13.41 10.22 3.49
N ILE A 124 -12.54 9.29 3.92
CA ILE A 124 -12.86 8.34 5.00
C ILE A 124 -12.14 8.61 6.32
N THR A 125 -11.31 9.65 6.40
CA THR A 125 -10.54 10.00 7.61
C THR A 125 -11.45 10.12 8.84
N HIS A 126 -12.62 10.75 8.70
CA HIS A 126 -13.58 10.95 9.79
C HIS A 126 -14.24 9.67 10.30
N LEU A 127 -14.08 8.55 9.62
CA LEU A 127 -14.61 7.24 10.00
C LEU A 127 -13.59 6.41 10.81
N LEU A 128 -12.37 6.89 10.97
CA LEU A 128 -11.23 6.18 11.53
C LEU A 128 -10.72 6.87 12.79
N ASP A 129 -10.28 6.10 13.77
CA ASP A 129 -9.67 6.62 15.00
C ASP A 129 -8.18 6.95 14.77
N ASN A 130 -7.47 6.14 13.97
CA ASN A 130 -6.07 6.38 13.62
C ASN A 130 -5.77 6.00 12.17
N VAL A 131 -4.82 6.71 11.58
CA VAL A 131 -4.21 6.41 10.27
C VAL A 131 -2.71 6.32 10.47
N VAL A 132 -2.14 5.13 10.37
CA VAL A 132 -0.76 4.84 10.72
C VAL A 132 -0.02 4.27 9.52
N GLY A 133 0.93 5.03 9.02
CA GLY A 133 1.91 4.64 8.01
C GLY A 133 3.29 4.43 8.61
N ILE A 134 4.28 4.14 7.78
CA ILE A 134 5.67 4.05 8.22
C ILE A 134 6.37 5.42 8.20
N SER A 135 7.40 5.56 9.04
CA SER A 135 8.31 6.71 8.97
C SER A 135 9.11 6.72 7.67
N ASN A 136 9.64 7.88 7.28
CA ASN A 136 10.43 8.09 6.04
C ASN A 136 11.74 7.30 5.98
N THR A 137 12.05 6.47 6.95
CA THR A 137 13.26 5.68 6.95
C THR A 137 13.14 4.56 5.92
N PRO A 138 14.12 4.35 5.03
CA PRO A 138 14.13 3.27 4.06
C PRO A 138 14.46 1.92 4.74
N SER A 139 13.79 1.62 5.84
CA SER A 139 13.82 0.28 6.43
C SER A 139 12.86 -0.58 5.62
N GLY A 140 13.37 -1.45 4.77
CA GLY A 140 12.56 -2.38 4.01
C GLY A 140 11.82 -3.43 4.86
N TYR A 141 11.53 -3.15 6.12
CA TYR A 141 11.01 -4.09 7.12
C TYR A 141 9.48 -4.02 7.33
N GLY A 142 8.76 -3.30 6.48
CA GLY A 142 7.30 -3.26 6.60
C GLY A 142 6.80 -2.45 7.81
N LYS A 143 5.59 -2.74 8.26
CA LYS A 143 4.80 -1.96 9.25
C LYS A 143 4.73 -2.59 10.65
N GLU A 144 5.64 -3.51 10.97
CA GLU A 144 5.57 -4.27 12.24
C GLU A 144 5.79 -3.41 13.49
N PHE A 145 6.67 -2.42 13.39
CA PHE A 145 6.96 -1.53 14.51
C PHE A 145 5.75 -0.67 14.85
N GLU A 146 5.19 -0.01 13.86
CA GLU A 146 4.02 0.86 14.00
C GLU A 146 2.78 0.08 14.43
N GLY A 147 2.67 -1.19 14.00
CA GLY A 147 1.58 -2.07 14.43
C GLY A 147 1.60 -2.42 15.91
N LYS A 148 2.78 -2.52 16.51
CA LYS A 148 2.93 -2.78 17.95
C LYS A 148 2.50 -1.59 18.83
N GLU A 149 2.60 -0.38 18.29
CA GLU A 149 2.18 0.82 19.02
C GLU A 149 0.65 1.05 18.99
N LEU A 150 -0.06 0.35 18.08
CA LEU A 150 -1.52 0.39 18.01
C LEU A 150 -2.22 -0.60 18.94
N LEU A 151 -1.50 -1.55 19.51
CA LEU A 151 -2.04 -2.60 20.40
C LEU A 151 -1.84 -2.24 21.86
#